data_4f6054160ead598682fc90b4797b5ea3
#
_entry.id   4f6054160ead598682fc90b4797b5ea3
#
_cell.length_a   1.000
_cell.length_b   1.000
_cell.length_c   1.000
_cell.angle_alpha   90.00
_cell.angle_beta   90.00
_cell.angle_gamma   90.00
#
_symmetry.space_group_name_H-M   'P 1'
#
loop_
_entity.id
_entity.type
_entity.pdbx_description
1 polymer ?
#
loop_
_entity_poly.entity_id
_entity_poly.type
_entity_poly.pdbx_seq_one_letter_code
_entity_poly.pdbx_strand_id
1 'polypeptide(L)'
;MNILIDADGCPVVDLTLQIAKQFGIPVIILCDTSHQIEREGAQTLVFDKGADSVDFALVNRVKPGDLVVTQDYGLASMCLARCARVLNQNGLEYTANNMEALMLRRYENKKLLRAGKHPKGSAKRTKEQDMKFSETLKKILNCKL
;
A
#
# COMPACT_ATOMS: atom_id res chain seq x y z
N MET A 1 -1.24 5.38 16.14
CA MET A 1 -0.95 4.99 14.74
C MET A 1 -1.40 3.57 14.48
N ASN A 2 -2.14 3.37 13.42
CA ASN A 2 -2.46 2.03 12.90
C ASN A 2 -1.85 1.90 11.51
N ILE A 3 -1.55 0.66 11.11
CA ILE A 3 -1.14 0.35 9.74
C ILE A 3 -2.33 -0.31 9.05
N LEU A 4 -2.77 0.27 7.93
CA LEU A 4 -3.85 -0.27 7.11
C LEU A 4 -3.25 -0.80 5.81
N ILE A 5 -3.55 -2.06 5.48
CA ILE A 5 -3.02 -2.71 4.29
C ILE A 5 -4.15 -2.92 3.29
N ASP A 6 -3.99 -2.35 2.10
CA ASP A 6 -4.79 -2.69 0.92
C ASP A 6 -4.23 -4.00 0.40
N ALA A 7 -4.85 -5.11 0.79
CA ALA A 7 -4.22 -6.42 0.71
C ALA A 7 -4.33 -7.10 -0.66
N ASP A 8 -5.19 -6.60 -1.54
CA ASP A 8 -5.36 -7.20 -2.86
C ASP A 8 -4.04 -7.09 -3.66
N GLY A 9 -3.48 -8.25 -4.00
CA GLY A 9 -2.21 -8.31 -4.71
C GLY A 9 -0.99 -7.81 -3.94
N CYS A 10 -1.11 -7.57 -2.63
CA CYS A 10 -0.01 -7.04 -1.83
C CYS A 10 0.99 -8.14 -1.46
N PRO A 11 2.25 -8.03 -1.89
CA PRO A 11 3.26 -9.07 -1.61
C PRO A 11 3.93 -8.90 -0.24
N VAL A 12 3.62 -7.85 0.51
CA VAL A 12 4.32 -7.52 1.76
C VAL A 12 3.42 -7.57 2.99
N VAL A 13 2.30 -8.30 2.92
CA VAL A 13 1.39 -8.43 4.07
C VAL A 13 2.13 -9.03 5.27
N ASP A 14 2.75 -10.18 5.09
CA ASP A 14 3.42 -10.88 6.19
C ASP A 14 4.63 -10.10 6.70
N LEU A 15 5.39 -9.49 5.82
CA LEU A 15 6.54 -8.66 6.19
C LEU A 15 6.10 -7.45 7.01
N THR A 16 5.02 -6.80 6.62
CA THR A 16 4.43 -5.67 7.37
C THR A 16 4.01 -6.10 8.77
N LEU A 17 3.35 -7.26 8.88
CA LEU A 17 2.91 -7.78 10.17
C LEU A 17 4.09 -8.07 11.09
N GLN A 18 5.13 -8.68 10.56
CA GLN A 18 6.34 -9.01 11.30
C GLN A 18 7.01 -7.76 11.88
N ILE A 19 7.14 -6.73 11.05
CA ILE A 19 7.75 -5.47 11.47
C ILE A 19 6.87 -4.72 12.46
N ALA A 20 5.57 -4.63 12.18
CA ALA A 20 4.62 -3.95 13.07
C ALA A 20 4.61 -4.59 14.45
N LYS A 21 4.73 -5.90 14.54
CA LYS A 21 4.80 -6.62 15.82
C LYS A 21 6.00 -6.18 16.64
N GLN A 22 7.15 -5.97 16.00
CA GLN A 22 8.36 -5.50 16.67
C GLN A 22 8.17 -4.13 17.31
N PHE A 23 7.33 -3.29 16.73
CA PHE A 23 7.07 -1.92 17.19
C PHE A 23 5.77 -1.80 17.99
N GLY A 24 5.03 -2.89 18.18
CA GLY A 24 3.77 -2.89 18.91
C GLY A 24 2.67 -2.09 18.24
N ILE A 25 2.64 -2.06 16.91
CA ILE A 25 1.68 -1.26 16.15
C ILE A 25 0.57 -2.15 15.59
N PRO A 26 -0.71 -1.81 15.81
CA PRO A 26 -1.83 -2.57 15.28
C PRO A 26 -1.88 -2.53 13.76
N VAL A 27 -2.26 -3.65 13.15
CA VAL A 27 -2.41 -3.77 11.69
C VAL A 27 -3.84 -4.17 11.36
N ILE A 28 -4.41 -3.50 10.36
CA ILE A 28 -5.72 -3.80 9.81
C ILE A 28 -5.52 -4.19 8.35
N ILE A 29 -5.95 -5.41 8.01
CA ILE A 29 -5.92 -5.91 6.64
C ILE A 29 -7.30 -5.70 6.02
N LEU A 30 -7.35 -5.02 4.87
CA LEU A 30 -8.60 -4.82 4.14
C LEU A 30 -8.51 -5.58 2.83
N CYS A 31 -9.47 -6.45 2.59
CA CYS A 31 -9.52 -7.29 1.40
C CYS A 31 -10.96 -7.49 0.94
N ASP A 32 -11.12 -8.03 -0.27
CA ASP A 32 -12.45 -8.40 -0.77
C ASP A 32 -12.71 -9.90 -0.57
N THR A 33 -13.92 -10.34 -0.91
CA THR A 33 -14.33 -11.74 -0.75
C THR A 33 -13.58 -12.70 -1.66
N SER A 34 -12.94 -12.19 -2.74
CA SER A 34 -12.17 -13.00 -3.66
C SER A 34 -10.74 -13.30 -3.17
N HIS A 35 -10.21 -12.44 -2.29
CA HIS A 35 -8.83 -12.50 -1.83
C HIS A 35 -8.77 -12.35 -0.32
N GLN A 36 -9.47 -13.25 0.40
CA GLN A 36 -9.49 -13.20 1.86
C GLN A 36 -8.15 -13.59 2.43
N ILE A 37 -7.60 -12.68 3.23
CA ILE A 37 -6.30 -12.88 3.89
C ILE A 37 -6.50 -12.71 5.38
N GLU A 38 -6.36 -13.81 6.12
CA GLU A 38 -6.42 -13.79 7.57
C GLU A 38 -5.06 -14.12 8.15
N ARG A 39 -4.61 -13.32 9.10
CA ARG A 39 -3.32 -13.50 9.76
C ARG A 39 -3.48 -13.28 11.25
N GLU A 40 -2.82 -14.12 12.03
CA GLU A 40 -2.76 -13.97 13.48
C GLU A 40 -2.10 -12.63 13.83
N GLY A 41 -2.65 -11.95 14.82
CA GLY A 41 -2.12 -10.66 15.27
C GLY A 41 -2.59 -9.46 14.46
N ALA A 42 -3.46 -9.66 13.48
CA ALA A 42 -4.04 -8.58 12.69
C ALA A 42 -5.55 -8.71 12.62
N GLN A 43 -6.23 -7.58 12.51
CA GLN A 43 -7.66 -7.54 12.23
C GLN A 43 -7.85 -7.58 10.71
N THR A 44 -8.70 -8.48 10.23
CA THR A 44 -9.04 -8.54 8.82
C THR A 44 -10.47 -8.07 8.61
N LEU A 45 -10.64 -7.13 7.69
CA LEU A 45 -11.94 -6.62 7.28
C LEU A 45 -12.18 -7.04 5.84
N VAL A 46 -13.28 -7.77 5.61
CA VAL A 46 -13.63 -8.31 4.30
C VAL A 46 -14.82 -7.55 3.75
N PHE A 47 -14.71 -7.09 2.52
CA PHE A 47 -15.76 -6.34 1.83
C PHE A 47 -16.21 -7.08 0.59
N ASP A 48 -17.44 -6.78 0.14
CA ASP A 48 -17.98 -7.39 -1.06
C ASP A 48 -17.13 -7.04 -2.28
N LYS A 49 -17.04 -8.00 -3.19
CA LYS A 49 -16.35 -7.82 -4.45
C LYS A 49 -17.12 -6.80 -5.29
N GLY A 50 -16.59 -5.60 -5.34
CA GLY A 50 -17.18 -4.52 -6.10
C GLY A 50 -16.11 -3.49 -6.41
N ALA A 51 -16.36 -2.68 -7.43
CA ALA A 51 -15.44 -1.62 -7.79
C ALA A 51 -15.25 -0.69 -6.60
N ASP A 52 -14.02 -0.54 -6.16
CA ASP A 52 -13.57 0.42 -5.15
C ASP A 52 -14.15 0.24 -3.73
N SER A 53 -14.79 -0.90 -3.43
CA SER A 53 -15.36 -1.14 -2.09
C SER A 53 -14.29 -1.11 -0.99
N VAL A 54 -13.15 -1.76 -1.24
CA VAL A 54 -12.02 -1.78 -0.29
C VAL A 54 -11.42 -0.38 -0.17
N ASP A 55 -11.26 0.32 -1.30
CA ASP A 55 -10.68 1.66 -1.32
C ASP A 55 -11.49 2.65 -0.48
N PHE A 56 -12.81 2.68 -0.67
CA PHE A 56 -13.69 3.56 0.09
C PHE A 56 -13.67 3.22 1.58
N ALA A 57 -13.70 1.93 1.91
CA ALA A 57 -13.66 1.49 3.30
C ALA A 57 -12.35 1.91 3.97
N LEU A 58 -11.24 1.78 3.27
CA LEU A 58 -9.92 2.16 3.78
C LEU A 58 -9.84 3.67 4.01
N VAL A 59 -10.24 4.47 3.02
CA VAL A 59 -10.22 5.94 3.13
C VAL A 59 -11.10 6.42 4.28
N ASN A 60 -12.24 5.79 4.49
CA ASN A 60 -13.15 6.17 5.58
C ASN A 60 -12.61 5.81 6.96
N ARG A 61 -11.70 4.86 7.06
CA ARG A 61 -11.11 4.41 8.33
C ARG A 61 -9.81 5.11 8.67
N VAL A 62 -9.05 5.54 7.67
CA VAL A 62 -7.73 6.11 7.89
C VAL A 62 -7.84 7.43 8.65
N LYS A 63 -6.94 7.62 9.60
CA LYS A 63 -6.86 8.84 10.43
C LYS A 63 -5.52 9.52 10.21
N PRO A 64 -5.42 10.82 10.49
CA PRO A 64 -4.14 11.52 10.44
C PRO A 64 -3.08 10.79 11.27
N GLY A 65 -1.91 10.59 10.69
CA GLY A 65 -0.82 9.89 11.34
C GLY A 65 -0.80 8.38 11.13
N ASP A 66 -1.85 7.80 10.57
CA ASP A 66 -1.84 6.38 10.20
C ASP A 66 -0.92 6.13 9.01
N LEU A 67 -0.50 4.88 8.86
CA LEU A 67 0.28 4.43 7.71
C LEU A 67 -0.55 3.49 6.85
N VAL A 68 -0.55 3.74 5.55
CA VAL A 68 -1.25 2.90 4.57
C VAL A 68 -0.23 2.24 3.65
N VAL A 69 -0.41 0.94 3.39
CA VAL A 69 0.39 0.20 2.40
C VAL A 69 -0.51 -0.12 1.22
N THR A 70 -0.20 0.44 0.07
CA THR A 70 -0.99 0.22 -1.16
C THR A 70 -0.16 0.40 -2.41
N GLN A 71 -0.56 -0.28 -3.47
CA GLN A 71 0.00 -0.13 -4.81
C GLN A 71 -0.85 0.81 -5.69
N ASP A 72 -2.01 1.22 -5.20
CA ASP A 72 -2.97 2.02 -5.94
C ASP A 72 -2.70 3.51 -5.76
N TYR A 73 -2.34 4.19 -6.85
CA TYR A 73 -2.06 5.63 -6.83
C TYR A 73 -3.27 6.47 -6.43
N GLY A 74 -4.45 6.09 -6.90
CA GLY A 74 -5.69 6.81 -6.55
C GLY A 74 -5.98 6.73 -5.06
N LEU A 75 -5.89 5.53 -4.50
CA LEU A 75 -6.07 5.33 -3.06
C LEU A 75 -4.99 6.07 -2.26
N ALA A 76 -3.74 6.01 -2.72
CA ALA A 76 -2.64 6.73 -2.08
C ALA A 76 -2.91 8.23 -2.00
N SER A 77 -3.39 8.80 -3.09
CA SER A 77 -3.74 10.22 -3.17
C SER A 77 -4.82 10.60 -2.16
N MET A 78 -5.87 9.79 -2.05
CA MET A 78 -6.95 10.03 -1.10
C MET A 78 -6.48 9.93 0.35
N CYS A 79 -5.61 8.96 0.65
CA CYS A 79 -5.06 8.80 1.99
C CYS A 79 -4.11 9.95 2.37
N LEU A 80 -3.32 10.44 1.43
CA LEU A 80 -2.48 11.62 1.66
C LEU A 80 -3.33 12.85 1.99
N ALA A 81 -4.46 13.01 1.31
CA ALA A 81 -5.40 14.11 1.59
C ALA A 81 -5.98 14.03 3.01
N ARG A 82 -5.97 12.85 3.62
CA ARG A 82 -6.39 12.64 5.01
C ARG A 82 -5.24 12.71 6.01
N CYS A 83 -4.08 13.18 5.57
CA CYS A 83 -2.88 13.34 6.40
C CYS A 83 -2.30 12.01 6.90
N ALA A 84 -2.56 10.93 6.20
CA ALA A 84 -1.89 9.66 6.43
C ALA A 84 -0.58 9.60 5.67
N ARG A 85 0.33 8.74 6.11
CA ARG A 85 1.53 8.40 5.34
C ARG A 85 1.21 7.18 4.49
N VAL A 86 1.75 7.12 3.29
CA VAL A 86 1.45 6.04 2.35
C VAL A 86 2.73 5.47 1.78
N LEU A 87 2.84 4.14 1.82
CA LEU A 87 4.02 3.41 1.38
C LEU A 87 3.60 2.37 0.33
N ASN A 88 4.37 2.25 -0.74
CA ASN A 88 4.13 1.17 -1.69
C ASN A 88 4.92 -0.09 -1.28
N GLN A 89 4.68 -1.19 -2.01
CA GLN A 89 5.29 -2.49 -1.71
C GLN A 89 6.80 -2.56 -1.90
N ASN A 90 7.40 -1.56 -2.55
CA ASN A 90 8.82 -1.52 -2.84
C ASN A 90 9.59 -0.52 -1.97
N GLY A 91 8.94 0.03 -0.94
CA GLY A 91 9.57 0.97 -0.05
C GLY A 91 9.56 2.42 -0.54
N LEU A 92 8.79 2.72 -1.58
CA LEU A 92 8.59 4.11 -2.01
C LEU A 92 7.49 4.74 -1.16
N GLU A 93 7.80 5.84 -0.50
CA GLU A 93 6.80 6.62 0.21
C GLU A 93 6.17 7.62 -0.75
N TYR A 94 4.84 7.56 -0.87
CA TYR A 94 4.09 8.55 -1.64
C TYR A 94 4.01 9.86 -0.89
N THR A 95 4.29 10.95 -1.57
CA THR A 95 4.19 12.30 -1.03
C THR A 95 3.47 13.19 -2.04
N ALA A 96 2.99 14.34 -1.61
CA ALA A 96 2.39 15.31 -2.52
C ALA A 96 3.38 15.68 -3.65
N ASN A 97 4.68 15.71 -3.33
CA ASN A 97 5.71 16.11 -4.29
C ASN A 97 5.94 15.07 -5.39
N ASN A 98 5.82 13.77 -5.10
CA ASN A 98 6.11 12.74 -6.10
C ASN A 98 4.87 12.15 -6.79
N MET A 99 3.68 12.39 -6.24
CA MET A 99 2.44 11.83 -6.79
C MET A 99 2.18 12.25 -8.23
N GLU A 100 2.40 13.51 -8.54
CA GLU A 100 2.17 14.02 -9.90
C GLU A 100 3.04 13.31 -10.93
N ALA A 101 4.34 13.18 -10.66
CA ALA A 101 5.27 12.49 -11.53
C ALA A 101 4.92 11.01 -11.70
N LEU A 102 4.50 10.34 -10.62
CA LEU A 102 4.10 8.93 -10.64
C LEU A 102 2.83 8.72 -11.45
N MET A 103 1.85 9.61 -11.31
CA MET A 103 0.60 9.55 -12.09
C MET A 103 0.86 9.77 -13.57
N LEU A 104 1.75 10.69 -13.92
CA LEU A 104 2.14 10.95 -15.30
C LEU A 104 2.81 9.73 -15.93
N ARG A 105 3.71 9.08 -15.21
CA ARG A 105 4.36 7.84 -15.67
C ARG A 105 3.35 6.74 -15.95
N ARG A 106 2.37 6.59 -15.06
CA ARG A 106 1.29 5.61 -15.26
C ARG A 106 0.48 5.92 -16.53
N TYR A 107 0.18 7.19 -16.75
CA TYR A 107 -0.55 7.62 -17.95
C TYR A 107 0.26 7.31 -19.22
N GLU A 108 1.55 7.61 -19.24
CA GLU A 108 2.43 7.33 -20.36
C GLU A 108 2.51 5.83 -20.67
N ASN A 109 2.61 4.99 -19.64
CA ASN A 109 2.62 3.53 -19.81
C ASN A 109 1.32 3.02 -20.43
N LYS A 110 0.17 3.53 -20.00
CA LYS A 110 -1.13 3.20 -20.60
C LYS A 110 -1.19 3.62 -22.06
N LYS A 111 -0.64 4.77 -22.39
CA LYS A 111 -0.60 5.28 -23.77
C LYS A 111 0.25 4.37 -24.66
N LEU A 112 1.39 3.90 -24.16
CA LEU A 112 2.26 2.97 -24.87
C LEU A 112 1.53 1.64 -25.13
N LEU A 113 0.80 1.11 -24.16
CA LEU A 113 0.03 -0.12 -24.31
C LEU A 113 -1.05 0.03 -25.39
N ARG A 114 -1.74 1.17 -25.43
CA ARG A 114 -2.76 1.46 -26.44
C ARG A 114 -2.14 1.55 -27.86
N ALA A 115 -0.90 1.98 -27.94
CA ALA A 115 -0.17 2.06 -29.21
C ALA A 115 0.45 0.72 -29.64
N GLY A 116 0.17 -0.36 -28.90
CA GLY A 116 0.73 -1.68 -29.17
C GLY A 116 2.18 -1.86 -28.75
N LYS A 117 2.71 -0.91 -28.01
CA LYS A 117 4.04 -0.99 -27.43
C LYS A 117 3.96 -1.47 -26.01
N HIS A 118 4.87 -2.33 -25.62
CA HIS A 118 4.91 -2.81 -24.24
C HIS A 118 6.03 -2.08 -23.49
N PRO A 119 5.70 -1.36 -22.40
CA PRO A 119 6.74 -0.88 -21.50
C PRO A 119 7.50 -2.09 -20.94
N LYS A 120 8.74 -1.87 -20.50
CA LYS A 120 9.52 -2.92 -19.86
C LYS A 120 8.65 -3.62 -18.82
N GLY A 121 8.42 -4.93 -19.03
CA GLY A 121 7.56 -5.72 -18.16
C GLY A 121 8.03 -5.72 -16.72
N SER A 122 7.09 -5.92 -15.80
CA SER A 122 7.40 -6.08 -14.40
C SER A 122 8.25 -7.34 -14.21
N ALA A 123 9.46 -7.18 -13.72
CA ALA A 123 10.30 -8.30 -13.33
C ALA A 123 9.70 -9.00 -12.10
N LYS A 124 10.06 -10.26 -11.89
CA LYS A 124 9.75 -10.99 -10.68
C LYS A 124 10.22 -10.20 -9.48
N ARG A 125 9.41 -10.19 -8.38
CA ARG A 125 9.80 -9.51 -7.16
C ARG A 125 11.11 -10.05 -6.60
N THR A 126 11.98 -9.14 -6.17
CA THR A 126 13.31 -9.48 -5.67
C THR A 126 13.42 -9.32 -4.16
N LYS A 127 14.43 -9.94 -3.56
CA LYS A 127 14.75 -9.76 -2.14
C LYS A 127 15.13 -8.32 -1.83
N GLU A 128 15.74 -7.62 -2.78
CA GLU A 128 16.12 -6.22 -2.61
C GLU A 128 14.90 -5.32 -2.42
N GLN A 129 13.80 -5.61 -3.13
CA GLN A 129 12.55 -4.88 -2.97
C GLN A 129 11.96 -5.10 -1.56
N ASP A 130 12.01 -6.33 -1.05
CA ASP A 130 11.58 -6.62 0.31
C ASP A 130 12.45 -5.92 1.35
N MET A 131 13.77 -5.91 1.14
CA MET A 131 14.71 -5.20 2.02
C MET A 131 14.45 -3.71 2.04
N LYS A 132 14.22 -3.12 0.87
CA LYS A 132 13.93 -1.69 0.75
C LYS A 132 12.63 -1.33 1.46
N PHE A 133 11.59 -2.13 1.27
CA PHE A 133 10.31 -1.95 1.97
C PHE A 133 10.53 -2.03 3.48
N SER A 134 11.23 -3.05 3.94
CA SER A 134 11.52 -3.27 5.35
C SER A 134 12.27 -2.10 5.97
N GLU A 135 13.32 -1.62 5.30
CA GLU A 135 14.10 -0.48 5.77
C GLU A 135 13.25 0.78 5.88
N THR A 136 12.46 1.08 4.87
CA THR A 136 11.62 2.28 4.84
C THR A 136 10.55 2.20 5.93
N LEU A 137 9.89 1.05 6.06
CA LEU A 137 8.87 0.87 7.08
C LEU A 137 9.45 1.04 8.48
N LYS A 138 10.58 0.41 8.78
CA LYS A 138 11.25 0.55 10.07
C LYS A 138 11.63 1.99 10.37
N LYS A 139 12.12 2.70 9.36
CA LYS A 139 12.49 4.11 9.48
C LYS A 139 11.28 4.98 9.84
N ILE A 140 10.15 4.75 9.18
CA ILE A 140 8.90 5.46 9.47
C ILE A 140 8.44 5.18 10.90
N LEU A 141 8.45 3.92 11.31
CA LEU A 141 7.98 3.53 12.64
C LEU A 141 8.93 4.03 13.75
N ASN A 142 10.23 4.05 13.52
CA ASN A 142 11.19 4.60 14.47
C ASN A 142 10.99 6.09 14.71
N CYS A 143 10.63 6.85 13.68
CA CYS A 143 10.39 8.29 13.82
C CYS A 143 9.13 8.60 14.63
N LYS A 144 8.23 7.63 14.83
CA LYS A 144 6.99 7.79 15.60
C LYS A 144 7.17 7.47 17.08
N LEU A 145 8.24 6.79 17.42
CA LEU A 145 8.57 6.46 18.80
C LEU A 145 9.51 7.50 19.37
#